data_f8c68ec20a90ae3d0709564114a0392a
#
_entry.id   f8c68ec20a90ae3d0709564114a0392a
#
_cell.length_a   1.000
_cell.length_b   1.000
_cell.length_c   1.000
_cell.angle_alpha   90.00
_cell.angle_beta   90.00
_cell.angle_gamma   90.00
#
_symmetry.space_group_name_H-M   'P 1'
#
loop_
_entity.id
_entity.type
_entity.pdbx_description
1 polymer ?
#
loop_
_entity_poly.entity_id
_entity_poly.type
_entity_poly.pdbx_seq_one_letter_code
_entity_poly.pdbx_strand_id
1 'polypeptide(L)'
;VEGRLPQLAHHSLFFTSDWDRNFGDIFGPDARVPDPASIYVCKPSQSDPTVAPQGCENLFVLVPVPADVAIGRGGDDGRGSEAVERAADAAIDQVALWAGAPDLRDRIRVRATVGPEDFQRRYNAWRGGALGLEHTRRQSAFLRPGNVSSKVDGLLYAGASTVPGVGLPMCLISAELVLKRMTGDRSSLPVPE
;
A
#
# COMPACT_ATOMS: atom_id res chain seq x y z
N VAL A 1 -9.13 0.00 17.67
CA VAL A 1 -9.04 -1.12 18.64
C VAL A 1 -9.11 -0.55 20.05
N GLU A 2 -9.92 -1.14 20.92
CA GLU A 2 -10.02 -0.75 22.34
C GLU A 2 -8.83 -1.27 23.15
N GLY A 3 -8.38 -0.52 24.14
CA GLY A 3 -7.24 -0.86 24.99
C GLY A 3 -5.89 -0.67 24.30
N ARG A 4 -4.82 -1.13 24.96
CA ARG A 4 -3.45 -0.98 24.48
C ARG A 4 -2.91 -2.28 23.90
N LEU A 5 -2.03 -2.16 22.93
CA LEU A 5 -1.31 -3.25 22.27
C LEU A 5 0.22 -3.01 22.40
N PRO A 6 0.78 -3.23 23.60
CA PRO A 6 2.20 -2.96 23.86
C PRO A 6 3.12 -3.90 23.06
N GLN A 7 2.60 -5.02 22.56
CA GLN A 7 3.32 -5.98 21.72
C GLN A 7 3.67 -5.41 20.34
N LEU A 8 2.91 -4.40 19.86
CA LEU A 8 3.11 -3.77 18.57
C LEU A 8 3.90 -2.46 18.73
N ALA A 9 4.98 -2.32 17.98
CA ALA A 9 5.66 -1.04 17.79
C ALA A 9 4.88 -0.14 16.83
N HIS A 10 5.33 1.11 16.63
CA HIS A 10 4.76 2.00 15.60
C HIS A 10 4.76 1.31 14.23
N HIS A 11 5.86 0.66 13.88
CA HIS A 11 5.98 -0.18 12.69
C HIS A 11 6.33 -1.60 13.12
N SER A 12 5.49 -2.56 12.75
CA SER A 12 5.70 -3.98 12.99
C SER A 12 5.60 -4.75 11.68
N LEU A 13 6.52 -5.66 11.45
CA LEU A 13 6.58 -6.50 10.26
C LEU A 13 6.49 -7.96 10.68
N PHE A 14 5.54 -8.67 10.12
CA PHE A 14 5.34 -10.10 10.34
C PHE A 14 5.63 -10.83 9.04
N PHE A 15 6.66 -11.66 9.03
CA PHE A 15 7.09 -12.37 7.83
C PHE A 15 6.80 -13.85 7.92
N THR A 16 6.33 -14.43 6.81
CA THR A 16 6.28 -15.88 6.64
C THR A 16 7.70 -16.43 6.52
N SER A 17 7.89 -17.69 6.85
CA SER A 17 9.17 -18.37 6.66
C SER A 17 9.37 -18.85 5.20
N ASP A 18 8.29 -19.08 4.48
CA ASP A 18 8.29 -19.54 3.09
C ASP A 18 8.10 -18.34 2.13
N TRP A 19 9.20 -17.70 1.79
CA TRP A 19 9.23 -16.56 0.90
C TRP A 19 8.90 -16.92 -0.55
N ASP A 20 9.34 -18.07 -1.03
CA ASP A 20 9.11 -18.52 -2.40
C ASP A 20 7.60 -18.71 -2.63
N ARG A 21 6.93 -19.35 -1.68
CA ARG A 21 5.48 -19.49 -1.71
C ARG A 21 4.79 -18.12 -1.62
N ASN A 22 5.18 -17.26 -0.68
CA ASN A 22 4.55 -15.94 -0.51
C ASN A 22 4.64 -15.09 -1.77
N PHE A 23 5.82 -15.05 -2.43
CA PHE A 23 5.97 -14.35 -3.70
C PHE A 23 5.28 -15.06 -4.86
N GLY A 24 5.28 -16.38 -4.89
CA GLY A 24 4.54 -17.18 -5.86
C GLY A 24 3.03 -16.95 -5.81
N ASP A 25 2.47 -16.80 -4.60
CA ASP A 25 1.06 -16.48 -4.40
C ASP A 25 0.71 -15.06 -4.88
N ILE A 26 1.64 -14.08 -4.81
CA ILE A 26 1.38 -12.70 -5.25
C ILE A 26 1.64 -12.51 -6.75
N PHE A 27 2.73 -13.06 -7.29
CA PHE A 27 3.25 -12.74 -8.62
C PHE A 27 3.28 -13.92 -9.58
N GLY A 28 3.00 -15.13 -9.11
CA GLY A 28 3.02 -16.35 -9.91
C GLY A 28 1.87 -16.47 -10.90
N PRO A 29 1.89 -17.52 -11.74
CA PRO A 29 0.82 -17.75 -12.71
C PRO A 29 -0.53 -18.07 -12.07
N ASP A 30 -0.53 -18.67 -10.89
CA ASP A 30 -1.73 -18.99 -10.09
C ASP A 30 -1.87 -18.03 -8.91
N ALA A 31 -1.70 -16.72 -9.18
CA ALA A 31 -1.69 -15.68 -8.18
C ALA A 31 -2.99 -15.66 -7.35
N ARG A 32 -2.85 -15.53 -6.04
CA ARG A 32 -3.94 -15.50 -5.05
C ARG A 32 -3.53 -14.72 -3.81
N VAL A 33 -4.48 -14.40 -2.97
CA VAL A 33 -4.20 -13.82 -1.65
C VAL A 33 -3.36 -14.82 -0.82
N PRO A 34 -2.16 -14.44 -0.34
CA PRO A 34 -1.33 -15.33 0.48
C PRO A 34 -1.99 -15.66 1.82
N ASP A 35 -1.83 -16.91 2.26
CA ASP A 35 -2.24 -17.36 3.59
C ASP A 35 -1.29 -18.47 4.08
N PRO A 36 -0.49 -18.24 5.15
CA PRO A 36 -0.28 -16.96 5.84
C PRO A 36 0.42 -15.92 4.96
N ALA A 37 0.12 -14.64 5.19
CA ALA A 37 0.71 -13.54 4.47
C ALA A 37 1.90 -12.91 5.20
N SER A 38 2.82 -12.27 4.48
CA SER A 38 3.72 -11.30 5.09
C SER A 38 2.99 -9.99 5.26
N ILE A 39 2.87 -9.50 6.50
CA ILE A 39 1.99 -8.39 6.89
C ILE A 39 2.81 -7.24 7.45
N TYR A 40 2.48 -6.01 7.05
CA TYR A 40 2.93 -4.80 7.70
C TYR A 40 1.82 -4.22 8.56
N VAL A 41 2.13 -3.88 9.80
CA VAL A 41 1.23 -3.20 10.73
C VAL A 41 1.84 -1.87 11.16
N CYS A 42 1.10 -0.80 10.96
CA CYS A 42 1.43 0.52 11.49
C CYS A 42 0.45 0.86 12.63
N LYS A 43 1.02 1.30 13.76
CA LYS A 43 0.27 1.79 14.93
C LYS A 43 0.58 3.27 15.16
N PRO A 44 -0.05 4.20 14.42
CA PRO A 44 0.24 5.64 14.53
C PRO A 44 0.00 6.18 15.94
N SER A 45 -0.98 5.64 16.67
CA SER A 45 -1.28 6.00 18.06
C SER A 45 -0.13 5.76 19.05
N GLN A 46 0.92 5.01 18.66
CA GLN A 46 2.14 4.86 19.45
C GLN A 46 2.91 6.18 19.58
N SER A 47 2.90 7.01 18.55
CA SER A 47 3.66 8.27 18.47
C SER A 47 2.77 9.50 18.56
N ASP A 48 1.53 9.40 18.13
CA ASP A 48 0.56 10.49 18.14
C ASP A 48 -0.74 10.04 18.85
N PRO A 49 -0.96 10.50 20.09
CA PRO A 49 -2.17 10.12 20.84
C PRO A 49 -3.46 10.74 20.28
N THR A 50 -3.37 11.68 19.33
CA THR A 50 -4.55 12.38 18.78
C THR A 50 -5.26 11.59 17.68
N VAL A 51 -4.62 10.56 17.13
CA VAL A 51 -5.17 9.75 16.02
C VAL A 51 -6.08 8.60 16.46
N ALA A 52 -6.32 8.46 17.77
CA ALA A 52 -7.26 7.49 18.33
C ALA A 52 -7.95 8.09 19.57
N PRO A 53 -9.20 7.69 19.89
CA PRO A 53 -9.84 8.07 21.15
C PRO A 53 -9.03 7.62 22.36
N GLN A 54 -9.21 8.30 23.49
CA GLN A 54 -8.55 7.93 24.74
C GLN A 54 -8.85 6.46 25.11
N GLY A 55 -7.81 5.71 25.44
CA GLY A 55 -7.92 4.29 25.76
C GLY A 55 -8.04 3.37 24.54
N CYS A 56 -7.95 3.91 23.32
CA CYS A 56 -7.96 3.15 22.09
C CYS A 56 -6.64 3.27 21.33
N GLU A 57 -6.45 2.41 20.35
CA GLU A 57 -5.35 2.45 19.38
C GLU A 57 -5.85 2.34 17.94
N ASN A 58 -5.12 3.01 17.05
CA ASN A 58 -5.34 2.97 15.61
C ASN A 58 -4.33 2.00 14.99
N LEU A 59 -4.82 1.06 14.18
CA LEU A 59 -3.99 0.12 13.43
C LEU A 59 -4.27 0.27 11.93
N PHE A 60 -3.22 0.41 11.15
CA PHE A 60 -3.25 0.23 9.71
C PHE A 60 -2.55 -1.10 9.39
N VAL A 61 -3.25 -2.00 8.73
CA VAL A 61 -2.74 -3.33 8.37
C VAL A 61 -2.66 -3.45 6.86
N LEU A 62 -1.50 -3.74 6.32
CA LEU A 62 -1.26 -3.93 4.90
C LEU A 62 -0.91 -5.38 4.62
N VAL A 63 -1.70 -6.00 3.77
CA VAL A 63 -1.49 -7.35 3.23
C VAL A 63 -1.16 -7.21 1.75
N PRO A 64 0.04 -7.57 1.29
CA PRO A 64 0.35 -7.63 -0.13
C PRO A 64 -0.48 -8.70 -0.82
N VAL A 65 -1.17 -8.30 -1.89
CA VAL A 65 -2.03 -9.17 -2.69
C VAL A 65 -1.76 -8.96 -4.18
N PRO A 66 -2.15 -9.89 -5.07
CA PRO A 66 -2.06 -9.67 -6.51
C PRO A 66 -2.78 -8.39 -6.96
N ALA A 67 -2.25 -7.74 -7.99
CA ALA A 67 -2.93 -6.64 -8.67
C ALA A 67 -4.04 -7.23 -9.55
N ASP A 68 -5.15 -7.59 -8.92
CA ASP A 68 -6.31 -8.20 -9.55
C ASP A 68 -7.60 -7.63 -8.94
N VAL A 69 -8.36 -6.92 -9.75
CA VAL A 69 -9.65 -6.34 -9.34
C VAL A 69 -10.71 -7.39 -9.01
N ALA A 70 -10.55 -8.63 -9.45
CA ALA A 70 -11.46 -9.73 -9.13
C ALA A 70 -11.41 -10.10 -7.63
N ILE A 71 -10.36 -9.72 -6.89
CA ILE A 71 -10.31 -9.84 -5.43
C ILE A 71 -11.42 -8.97 -4.81
N GLY A 72 -11.73 -7.82 -5.44
CA GLY A 72 -12.88 -7.01 -5.10
C GLY A 72 -12.55 -5.73 -4.34
N ARG A 73 -13.61 -5.14 -3.79
CA ARG A 73 -13.58 -3.87 -3.04
C ARG A 73 -13.62 -4.13 -1.55
N GLY A 74 -13.09 -3.19 -0.80
CA GLY A 74 -13.29 -3.11 0.64
C GLY A 74 -14.66 -2.58 1.05
N GLY A 75 -14.83 -2.41 2.34
CA GLY A 75 -16.04 -1.87 2.95
C GLY A 75 -15.86 -1.62 4.44
N ASP A 76 -16.89 -1.06 5.06
CA ASP A 76 -16.91 -0.81 6.49
C ASP A 76 -17.58 -1.99 7.20
N ASP A 77 -17.04 -2.37 8.37
CA ASP A 77 -17.58 -3.38 9.27
C ASP A 77 -17.98 -4.71 8.58
N GLY A 78 -17.08 -5.24 7.72
CA GLY A 78 -17.27 -6.51 7.06
C GLY A 78 -18.18 -6.49 5.82
N ARG A 79 -18.50 -5.32 5.28
CA ARG A 79 -19.41 -5.15 4.12
C ARG A 79 -18.69 -5.06 2.77
N GLY A 80 -17.39 -5.37 2.74
CA GLY A 80 -16.62 -5.49 1.51
C GLY A 80 -16.93 -6.77 0.73
N SER A 81 -16.20 -6.97 -0.37
CA SER A 81 -16.25 -8.22 -1.12
C SER A 81 -15.75 -9.38 -0.27
N GLU A 82 -16.34 -10.55 -0.44
CA GLU A 82 -16.06 -11.73 0.38
C GLU A 82 -14.56 -12.08 0.47
N ALA A 83 -13.84 -12.00 -0.65
CA ALA A 83 -12.42 -12.31 -0.67
C ALA A 83 -11.57 -11.28 0.12
N VAL A 84 -11.95 -9.99 0.05
CA VAL A 84 -11.28 -8.92 0.82
C VAL A 84 -11.54 -9.09 2.31
N GLU A 85 -12.78 -9.39 2.69
CA GLU A 85 -13.13 -9.58 4.09
C GLU A 85 -12.49 -10.85 4.69
N ARG A 86 -12.44 -11.96 3.93
CA ARG A 86 -11.69 -13.16 4.35
C ARG A 86 -10.20 -12.87 4.55
N ALA A 87 -9.58 -12.12 3.63
CA ALA A 87 -8.17 -11.73 3.77
C ALA A 87 -7.94 -10.87 5.01
N ALA A 88 -8.86 -9.94 5.29
CA ALA A 88 -8.79 -9.09 6.49
C ALA A 88 -8.98 -9.91 7.77
N ASP A 89 -9.92 -10.86 7.77
CA ASP A 89 -10.11 -11.77 8.91
C ASP A 89 -8.88 -12.63 9.17
N ALA A 90 -8.31 -13.23 8.13
CA ALA A 90 -7.08 -14.01 8.24
C ALA A 90 -5.91 -13.17 8.76
N ALA A 91 -5.77 -11.93 8.27
CA ALA A 91 -4.73 -11.01 8.74
C ALA A 91 -4.90 -10.63 10.21
N ILE A 92 -6.13 -10.36 10.67
CA ILE A 92 -6.43 -10.06 12.08
C ILE A 92 -6.04 -11.26 12.96
N ASP A 93 -6.44 -12.47 12.58
CA ASP A 93 -6.13 -13.69 13.33
C ASP A 93 -4.62 -13.98 13.35
N GLN A 94 -3.95 -13.80 12.23
CA GLN A 94 -2.50 -13.94 12.12
C GLN A 94 -1.76 -12.93 13.00
N VAL A 95 -2.15 -11.66 12.99
CA VAL A 95 -1.56 -10.62 13.86
C VAL A 95 -1.84 -10.94 15.32
N ALA A 96 -3.07 -11.36 15.67
CA ALA A 96 -3.43 -11.74 17.02
C ALA A 96 -2.53 -12.87 17.55
N LEU A 97 -2.33 -13.91 16.73
CA LEU A 97 -1.49 -15.06 17.08
C LEU A 97 -0.01 -14.68 17.19
N TRP A 98 0.53 -13.99 16.19
CA TRP A 98 1.97 -13.75 16.08
C TRP A 98 2.45 -12.61 17.00
N ALA A 99 1.59 -11.66 17.33
CA ALA A 99 1.89 -10.60 18.30
C ALA A 99 1.58 -11.03 19.76
N GLY A 100 0.94 -12.18 19.98
CA GLY A 100 0.50 -12.60 21.31
C GLY A 100 -0.62 -11.73 21.88
N ALA A 101 -1.58 -11.34 21.04
CA ALA A 101 -2.77 -10.55 21.40
C ALA A 101 -4.06 -11.32 21.02
N PRO A 102 -4.37 -12.44 21.72
CA PRO A 102 -5.43 -13.36 21.32
C PRO A 102 -6.83 -12.74 21.35
N ASP A 103 -7.02 -11.67 22.09
CA ASP A 103 -8.27 -10.90 22.22
C ASP A 103 -8.41 -9.76 21.20
N LEU A 104 -7.48 -9.63 20.24
CA LEU A 104 -7.45 -8.52 19.29
C LEU A 104 -8.77 -8.36 18.53
N ARG A 105 -9.34 -9.46 18.04
CA ARG A 105 -10.59 -9.43 17.25
C ARG A 105 -11.75 -8.85 18.06
N ASP A 106 -11.91 -9.23 19.33
CA ASP A 106 -13.01 -8.78 20.18
C ASP A 106 -12.90 -7.33 20.58
N ARG A 107 -11.69 -6.77 20.47
CA ARG A 107 -11.38 -5.36 20.79
C ARG A 107 -11.54 -4.41 19.60
N ILE A 108 -11.82 -4.92 18.41
CA ILE A 108 -12.03 -4.07 17.22
C ILE A 108 -13.37 -3.33 17.36
N ARG A 109 -13.34 -2.00 17.36
CA ARG A 109 -14.52 -1.14 17.41
C ARG A 109 -14.96 -0.63 16.06
N VAL A 110 -14.00 -0.37 15.18
CA VAL A 110 -14.23 0.09 13.82
C VAL A 110 -13.28 -0.69 12.92
N ARG A 111 -13.80 -1.17 11.80
CA ARG A 111 -13.03 -1.84 10.77
C ARG A 111 -13.40 -1.26 9.42
N ALA A 112 -12.41 -0.85 8.66
CA ALA A 112 -12.57 -0.49 7.26
C ALA A 112 -11.54 -1.27 6.43
N THR A 113 -11.96 -1.78 5.28
CA THR A 113 -11.10 -2.49 4.35
C THR A 113 -11.04 -1.75 3.01
N VAL A 114 -9.93 -1.92 2.30
CA VAL A 114 -9.71 -1.39 0.94
C VAL A 114 -9.13 -2.52 0.10
N GLY A 115 -9.70 -2.78 -1.04
CA GLY A 115 -9.26 -3.82 -1.97
C GLY A 115 -8.79 -3.28 -3.31
N PRO A 116 -8.26 -4.14 -4.21
CA PRO A 116 -7.78 -3.74 -5.53
C PRO A 116 -8.82 -3.00 -6.38
N GLU A 117 -10.09 -3.38 -6.32
CA GLU A 117 -11.16 -2.69 -7.05
C GLU A 117 -11.29 -1.22 -6.62
N ASP A 118 -11.07 -0.90 -5.32
CA ASP A 118 -11.12 0.48 -4.84
C ASP A 118 -10.02 1.34 -5.45
N PHE A 119 -8.80 0.81 -5.58
CA PHE A 119 -7.70 1.52 -6.22
C PHE A 119 -7.99 1.78 -7.70
N GLN A 120 -8.57 0.82 -8.41
CA GLN A 120 -9.00 1.04 -9.79
C GLN A 120 -10.08 2.12 -9.89
N ARG A 121 -11.12 2.06 -9.05
CA ARG A 121 -12.24 3.01 -9.08
C ARG A 121 -11.86 4.42 -8.66
N ARG A 122 -11.03 4.56 -7.63
CA ARG A 122 -10.68 5.87 -7.05
C ARG A 122 -9.54 6.56 -7.79
N TYR A 123 -8.60 5.80 -8.33
CA TYR A 123 -7.35 6.32 -8.87
C TYR A 123 -7.07 5.89 -10.32
N ASN A 124 -8.01 5.21 -10.97
CA ASN A 124 -7.81 4.58 -12.29
C ASN A 124 -6.56 3.69 -12.32
N ALA A 125 -6.22 3.09 -11.18
CA ALA A 125 -5.04 2.24 -11.04
C ALA A 125 -5.17 1.00 -11.89
N TRP A 126 -4.22 0.76 -12.78
CA TRP A 126 -4.23 -0.40 -13.67
C TRP A 126 -4.26 -1.69 -12.86
N ARG A 127 -5.26 -2.53 -13.13
CA ARG A 127 -5.53 -3.79 -12.41
C ARG A 127 -5.66 -3.64 -10.89
N GLY A 128 -5.94 -2.44 -10.41
CA GLY A 128 -6.06 -2.19 -8.97
C GLY A 128 -4.72 -2.17 -8.20
N GLY A 129 -3.60 -2.01 -8.91
CA GLY A 129 -2.28 -1.92 -8.27
C GLY A 129 -2.12 -0.63 -7.48
N ALA A 130 -1.82 -0.71 -6.18
CA ALA A 130 -1.72 0.44 -5.29
C ALA A 130 -0.48 1.30 -5.51
N LEU A 131 0.62 0.72 -6.03
CA LEU A 131 1.94 1.34 -6.07
C LEU A 131 2.45 1.69 -7.49
N GLY A 132 1.57 1.62 -8.50
CA GLY A 132 1.94 1.87 -9.90
C GLY A 132 2.77 0.73 -10.50
N LEU A 133 3.72 1.07 -11.40
CA LEU A 133 4.55 0.09 -12.08
C LEU A 133 5.51 -0.62 -11.11
N GLU A 134 5.71 -1.91 -11.34
CA GLU A 134 6.68 -2.74 -10.61
C GLU A 134 8.10 -2.18 -10.69
N HIS A 135 8.92 -2.55 -9.70
CA HIS A 135 10.36 -2.23 -9.69
C HIS A 135 11.19 -3.40 -10.24
N THR A 136 10.76 -3.99 -11.35
CA THR A 136 11.57 -4.95 -12.08
C THR A 136 12.75 -4.26 -12.78
N ARG A 137 13.76 -5.04 -13.18
CA ARG A 137 14.92 -4.49 -13.91
C ARG A 137 14.54 -3.73 -15.18
N ARG A 138 13.41 -4.09 -15.83
CA ARG A 138 12.92 -3.45 -17.06
C ARG A 138 12.04 -2.23 -16.80
N GLN A 139 11.65 -1.98 -15.55
CA GLN A 139 10.73 -0.91 -15.17
C GLN A 139 11.30 -0.03 -14.04
N SER A 140 12.61 -0.11 -13.79
CA SER A 140 13.29 0.64 -12.74
C SER A 140 14.36 1.56 -13.29
N ALA A 141 14.74 2.56 -12.52
CA ALA A 141 15.79 3.52 -12.82
C ALA A 141 15.64 4.13 -14.23
N PHE A 142 16.63 3.95 -15.10
CA PHE A 142 16.64 4.51 -16.46
C PHE A 142 15.60 3.91 -17.41
N LEU A 143 15.05 2.75 -17.09
CA LEU A 143 14.03 2.08 -17.90
C LEU A 143 12.61 2.39 -17.43
N ARG A 144 12.46 3.16 -16.36
CA ARG A 144 11.15 3.63 -15.90
C ARG A 144 10.62 4.70 -16.84
N PRO A 145 9.30 4.74 -17.15
CA PRO A 145 8.71 5.75 -18.00
C PRO A 145 9.08 7.18 -17.55
N GLY A 146 9.49 7.99 -18.51
CA GLY A 146 9.82 9.40 -18.27
C GLY A 146 8.58 10.26 -18.04
N ASN A 147 8.81 11.51 -17.67
CA ASN A 147 7.75 12.48 -17.42
C ASN A 147 7.12 13.09 -18.68
N VAL A 148 7.63 12.77 -19.87
CA VAL A 148 7.14 13.33 -21.13
C VAL A 148 6.54 12.22 -21.99
N SER A 149 5.34 12.46 -22.52
CA SER A 149 4.74 11.55 -23.50
C SER A 149 5.55 11.51 -24.79
N SER A 150 5.81 10.30 -25.28
CA SER A 150 6.39 10.12 -26.63
C SER A 150 5.34 10.07 -27.74
N LYS A 151 4.05 10.11 -27.39
CA LYS A 151 2.93 9.92 -28.32
C LYS A 151 2.04 11.15 -28.47
N VAL A 152 2.01 12.00 -27.45
CA VAL A 152 1.15 13.18 -27.41
C VAL A 152 1.99 14.39 -27.04
N ASP A 153 2.07 15.37 -27.94
CA ASP A 153 2.81 16.59 -27.71
C ASP A 153 2.20 17.39 -26.56
N GLY A 154 3.06 17.92 -25.69
CA GLY A 154 2.66 18.71 -24.53
C GLY A 154 2.08 17.91 -23.35
N LEU A 155 1.91 16.59 -23.47
CA LEU A 155 1.44 15.76 -22.38
C LEU A 155 2.59 15.35 -21.46
N LEU A 156 2.47 15.69 -20.19
CA LEU A 156 3.43 15.40 -19.14
C LEU A 156 2.81 14.51 -18.08
N TYR A 157 3.65 13.70 -17.41
CA TYR A 157 3.25 12.78 -16.36
C TYR A 157 4.03 13.04 -15.08
N ALA A 158 3.34 13.07 -13.94
CA ALA A 158 3.95 13.11 -12.61
C ALA A 158 3.38 11.99 -11.72
N GLY A 159 4.14 11.56 -10.74
CA GLY A 159 3.69 10.61 -9.72
C GLY A 159 4.35 9.25 -9.78
N ALA A 160 3.75 8.27 -9.09
CA ALA A 160 4.35 6.97 -8.80
C ALA A 160 4.67 6.11 -10.04
N SER A 161 3.95 6.29 -11.15
CA SER A 161 4.14 5.49 -12.38
C SER A 161 5.25 5.99 -13.30
N THR A 162 5.86 7.14 -12.99
CA THR A 162 6.97 7.73 -13.75
C THR A 162 8.25 7.80 -12.92
N VAL A 163 9.33 8.34 -13.51
CA VAL A 163 10.55 8.64 -12.74
C VAL A 163 10.28 9.70 -11.67
N PRO A 164 10.92 9.60 -10.48
CA PRO A 164 11.86 8.57 -10.08
C PRO A 164 11.22 7.27 -9.53
N GLY A 165 9.93 7.25 -9.21
CA GLY A 165 9.25 6.04 -8.78
C GLY A 165 8.17 6.24 -7.71
N VAL A 166 7.90 5.20 -6.93
CA VAL A 166 6.86 5.16 -5.92
C VAL A 166 7.35 5.74 -4.59
N GLY A 167 6.44 6.35 -3.86
CA GLY A 167 6.65 6.95 -2.53
C GLY A 167 6.36 8.45 -2.53
N LEU A 168 5.92 8.99 -1.38
CA LEU A 168 5.58 10.41 -1.26
C LEU A 168 6.73 11.34 -1.69
N PRO A 169 7.97 11.15 -1.20
CA PRO A 169 9.08 11.99 -1.65
C PRO A 169 9.33 11.86 -3.16
N MET A 170 9.23 10.67 -3.71
CA MET A 170 9.44 10.43 -5.14
C MET A 170 8.35 11.07 -6.00
N CYS A 171 7.11 11.09 -5.54
CA CYS A 171 6.03 11.78 -6.24
C CYS A 171 6.24 13.30 -6.27
N LEU A 172 6.74 13.89 -5.19
CA LEU A 172 7.10 15.32 -5.14
C LEU A 172 8.26 15.64 -6.10
N ILE A 173 9.31 14.81 -6.08
CA ILE A 173 10.42 14.95 -7.04
C ILE A 173 9.92 14.78 -8.48
N SER A 174 8.99 13.86 -8.73
CA SER A 174 8.39 13.68 -10.06
C SER A 174 7.66 14.95 -10.53
N ALA A 175 6.91 15.60 -9.63
CA ALA A 175 6.25 16.87 -9.92
C ALA A 175 7.25 18.00 -10.21
N GLU A 176 8.32 18.10 -9.42
CA GLU A 176 9.40 19.06 -9.64
C GLU A 176 10.07 18.85 -10.99
N LEU A 177 10.35 17.60 -11.38
CA LEU A 177 10.91 17.28 -12.70
C LEU A 177 9.98 17.74 -13.85
N VAL A 178 8.67 17.61 -13.68
CA VAL A 178 7.70 18.13 -14.66
C VAL A 178 7.75 19.65 -14.73
N LEU A 179 7.77 20.34 -13.58
CA LEU A 179 7.85 21.80 -13.54
C LEU A 179 9.12 22.30 -14.23
N LYS A 180 10.27 21.71 -13.96
CA LYS A 180 11.55 22.03 -14.62
C LYS A 180 11.47 21.86 -16.14
N ARG A 181 10.82 20.80 -16.62
CA ARG A 181 10.62 20.61 -18.07
C ARG A 181 9.74 21.69 -18.69
N MET A 182 8.69 22.12 -17.97
CA MET A 182 7.79 23.19 -18.44
C MET A 182 8.49 24.55 -18.50
N THR A 183 9.40 24.82 -17.57
CA THR A 183 10.15 26.09 -17.47
C THR A 183 11.48 26.07 -18.22
N GLY A 184 11.90 24.93 -18.76
CA GLY A 184 13.20 24.77 -19.43
C GLY A 184 14.39 24.74 -18.48
N ASP A 185 14.15 24.61 -17.17
CA ASP A 185 15.20 24.49 -16.17
C ASP A 185 15.89 23.13 -16.28
N ARG A 186 17.22 23.13 -16.43
CA ARG A 186 18.08 21.95 -16.50
C ARG A 186 18.99 21.79 -15.30
N SER A 187 18.81 22.62 -14.28
CA SER A 187 19.60 22.55 -13.05
C SER A 187 19.36 21.24 -12.30
N SER A 188 20.36 20.80 -11.55
CA SER A 188 20.24 19.69 -10.59
C SER A 188 19.77 20.15 -9.21
N LEU A 189 19.64 21.46 -9.00
CA LEU A 189 19.20 22.05 -7.74
C LEU A 189 17.67 21.99 -7.64
N PRO A 190 17.09 22.04 -6.43
CA PRO A 190 15.65 22.22 -6.25
C PRO A 190 15.13 23.47 -6.97
N VAL A 191 13.86 23.45 -7.37
CA VAL A 191 13.20 24.65 -7.87
C VAL A 191 13.17 25.68 -6.75
N PRO A 192 13.58 26.94 -6.98
CA PRO A 192 13.49 28.00 -5.98
C PRO A 192 12.03 28.19 -5.51
N GLU A 193 11.87 28.53 -4.23
CA GLU A 193 10.58 28.89 -3.64
C GLU A 193 10.00 30.17 -4.26
#